data_7263c52f46958fbb97988e140e5527e5
#
_entry.id   7263c52f46958fbb97988e140e5527e5
#
_cell.length_a   1.000
_cell.length_b   1.000
_cell.length_c   1.000
_cell.angle_alpha   90.00
_cell.angle_beta   90.00
_cell.angle_gamma   90.00
#
_symmetry.space_group_name_H-M   'P 1'
#
loop_
_entity.id
_entity.type
_entity.pdbx_description
1 polymer ?
#
loop_
_entity_poly.entity_id
_entity_poly.type
_entity_poly.pdbx_seq_one_letter_code
_entity_poly.pdbx_strand_id
1 'polypeptide(L)'
;GDDVVLNLHYDGSEILSAIVQLEAYDLSVSDGDGDLINSILVDGSITIGDETYISASSDTGDVSEQVSIDINLQNSGEVGGLQFDISDSPNYLDVTGFTTTNRSAGFTIDFNELENGDTRVIMYSSNNGNIEAGFGSIANMEMLIHEDAYNSNVGVSFSNVTITDGIGGAYWVESADSGTVTVSPGYIEEPNSISVEDGLDGQVILSWTPPVGPIFSRPITIFITTDTWASETTWQLTDDLTGDVVQSYTDAALEDQTEYSWDF
;
A
#
# COMPACT_ATOMS: atom_id res chain seq x y z
N GLY A 1 -7.51 22.49 52.13
CA GLY A 1 -6.27 22.56 51.39
C GLY A 1 -6.49 23.60 50.30
N ASP A 2 -5.61 24.56 50.20
CA ASP A 2 -5.70 25.57 49.14
C ASP A 2 -5.12 24.94 47.87
N ASP A 3 -5.94 24.85 46.82
CA ASP A 3 -5.50 24.39 45.51
C ASP A 3 -4.57 25.48 44.93
N VAL A 4 -3.35 25.08 44.57
CA VAL A 4 -2.45 25.96 43.82
C VAL A 4 -2.82 25.79 42.32
N VAL A 5 -3.40 26.83 41.73
CA VAL A 5 -3.72 26.89 40.32
C VAL A 5 -2.63 27.70 39.62
N LEU A 6 -1.84 27.06 38.77
CA LEU A 6 -0.96 27.74 37.85
C LEU A 6 -1.72 28.08 36.58
N ASN A 7 -1.91 29.36 36.28
CA ASN A 7 -2.48 29.81 35.05
C ASN A 7 -1.36 30.05 34.04
N LEU A 8 -1.32 29.20 33.00
CA LEU A 8 -0.46 29.40 31.84
C LEU A 8 -1.22 30.23 30.83
N HIS A 9 -0.64 31.32 30.38
CA HIS A 9 -1.20 32.10 29.27
C HIS A 9 -0.41 31.76 27.99
N TYR A 10 -1.11 31.22 27.02
CA TYR A 10 -0.55 30.87 25.74
C TYR A 10 -1.19 31.70 24.64
N ASP A 11 -0.39 32.32 23.77
CA ASP A 11 -0.84 33.00 22.57
C ASP A 11 -0.56 32.11 21.36
N GLY A 12 -1.58 31.40 20.89
CA GLY A 12 -1.54 30.48 19.77
C GLY A 12 -2.29 31.01 18.55
N SER A 13 -2.41 32.32 18.39
CA SER A 13 -3.20 32.95 17.35
C SER A 13 -2.80 32.60 15.92
N GLU A 14 -1.59 32.11 15.71
CA GLU A 14 -1.08 31.67 14.40
C GLU A 14 -1.12 30.13 14.22
N ILE A 15 -1.55 29.39 15.24
CA ILE A 15 -1.63 27.92 15.21
C ILE A 15 -3.11 27.53 15.20
N LEU A 16 -3.56 26.87 14.13
CA LEU A 16 -4.94 26.43 13.98
C LEU A 16 -5.22 25.16 14.78
N SER A 17 -4.26 24.25 14.86
CA SER A 17 -4.32 23.07 15.72
C SER A 17 -2.93 22.63 16.15
N ALA A 18 -2.77 22.15 17.38
CA ALA A 18 -1.55 21.57 17.91
C ALA A 18 -1.80 20.79 19.20
N ILE A 19 -0.94 19.86 19.51
CA ILE A 19 -0.80 19.28 20.84
C ILE A 19 0.51 19.78 21.44
N VAL A 20 0.41 20.55 22.50
CA VAL A 20 1.56 21.07 23.24
C VAL A 20 1.78 20.18 24.47
N GLN A 21 2.91 19.48 24.51
CA GLN A 21 3.31 18.71 25.68
C GLN A 21 3.85 19.65 26.74
N LEU A 22 3.35 19.50 27.97
CA LEU A 22 3.78 20.25 29.12
C LEU A 22 4.62 19.33 30.02
N GLU A 23 5.90 19.59 30.08
CA GLU A 23 6.81 18.87 30.95
C GLU A 23 7.18 19.78 32.15
N ALA A 24 7.06 19.26 33.35
CA ALA A 24 7.49 19.97 34.54
C ALA A 24 8.79 19.37 35.07
N TYR A 25 9.74 20.25 35.40
CA TYR A 25 11.03 19.85 35.93
C TYR A 25 11.25 20.46 37.33
N ASP A 26 12.04 19.80 38.16
CA ASP A 26 12.55 20.30 39.44
C ASP A 26 11.45 20.77 40.42
N LEU A 27 10.33 20.03 40.49
CA LEU A 27 9.30 20.35 41.49
C LEU A 27 9.80 20.10 42.90
N SER A 28 9.77 21.15 43.71
CA SER A 28 10.01 21.07 45.14
C SER A 28 8.79 21.62 45.87
N VAL A 29 8.17 20.80 46.70
CA VAL A 29 7.03 21.19 47.54
C VAL A 29 7.42 21.04 48.99
N SER A 30 7.17 22.09 49.79
CA SER A 30 7.37 22.05 51.21
C SER A 30 6.08 22.35 51.97
N ASP A 31 5.97 21.87 53.21
CA ASP A 31 4.91 22.24 54.12
C ASP A 31 5.13 23.65 54.71
N GLY A 32 4.23 24.09 55.61
CA GLY A 32 4.29 25.39 56.23
C GLY A 32 5.49 25.58 57.16
N ASP A 33 6.17 24.52 57.57
CA ASP A 33 7.36 24.51 58.43
C ASP A 33 8.66 24.42 57.61
N GLY A 34 8.55 24.28 56.28
CA GLY A 34 9.67 24.21 55.34
C GLY A 34 10.18 22.80 55.05
N ASP A 35 9.53 21.77 55.57
CA ASP A 35 9.90 20.39 55.33
C ASP A 35 9.40 19.93 53.93
N LEU A 36 10.25 19.17 53.20
CA LEU A 36 9.93 18.70 51.86
C LEU A 36 8.80 17.65 51.88
N ILE A 37 7.79 17.91 51.07
CA ILE A 37 6.69 16.97 50.83
C ILE A 37 7.03 16.13 49.63
N ASN A 38 6.82 14.80 49.71
CA ASN A 38 6.97 13.90 48.58
C ASN A 38 5.90 14.19 47.58
N SER A 39 6.28 14.58 46.35
CA SER A 39 5.41 14.97 45.27
C SER A 39 5.66 14.14 44.03
N ILE A 40 4.62 13.93 43.22
CA ILE A 40 4.69 13.25 41.93
C ILE A 40 4.47 14.31 40.87
N LEU A 41 5.38 14.36 39.90
CA LEU A 41 5.22 15.13 38.68
C LEU A 41 4.40 14.32 37.70
N VAL A 42 3.38 14.93 37.12
CA VAL A 42 2.59 14.36 36.06
C VAL A 42 2.63 15.35 34.91
N ASP A 43 3.16 14.91 33.81
CA ASP A 43 3.17 15.70 32.57
C ASP A 43 1.76 15.90 32.05
N GLY A 44 1.52 17.03 31.44
CA GLY A 44 0.23 17.38 30.86
C GLY A 44 0.35 17.69 29.38
N SER A 45 -0.81 17.88 28.75
CA SER A 45 -0.88 18.37 27.37
C SER A 45 -1.99 19.40 27.22
N ILE A 46 -1.80 20.34 26.30
CA ILE A 46 -2.85 21.26 25.84
C ILE A 46 -3.11 20.96 24.39
N THR A 47 -4.33 20.60 24.06
CA THR A 47 -4.80 20.48 22.67
C THR A 47 -5.38 21.83 22.24
N ILE A 48 -4.87 22.35 21.12
CA ILE A 48 -5.31 23.60 20.52
C ILE A 48 -6.02 23.23 19.21
N GLY A 49 -7.25 23.67 19.03
CA GLY A 49 -8.08 23.36 17.86
C GLY A 49 -8.58 21.93 17.87
N ASP A 50 -9.28 21.57 16.81
CA ASP A 50 -9.76 20.20 16.58
C ASP A 50 -8.77 19.40 15.74
N GLU A 51 -8.81 18.10 15.90
CA GLU A 51 -7.93 17.16 15.22
C GLU A 51 -8.17 17.17 13.71
N THR A 52 -7.06 17.10 12.95
CA THR A 52 -7.09 16.99 11.49
C THR A 52 -6.47 15.64 11.09
N TYR A 53 -7.19 14.90 10.27
CA TYR A 53 -6.78 13.56 9.83
C TYR A 53 -6.78 13.48 8.31
N ILE A 54 -5.77 12.81 7.75
CA ILE A 54 -5.75 12.42 6.35
C ILE A 54 -5.67 10.90 6.29
N SER A 55 -6.37 10.29 5.35
CA SER A 55 -6.33 8.83 5.18
C SER A 55 -6.49 8.43 3.73
N ALA A 56 -5.90 7.29 3.36
CA ALA A 56 -6.14 6.62 2.09
C ALA A 56 -7.17 5.50 2.28
N SER A 57 -8.07 5.34 1.31
CA SER A 57 -8.91 4.14 1.26
C SER A 57 -8.09 2.91 0.84
N SER A 58 -8.69 1.74 0.96
CA SER A 58 -8.13 0.49 0.42
C SER A 58 -8.92 0.09 -0.82
N ASP A 59 -8.23 -0.63 -1.73
CA ASP A 59 -8.85 -1.16 -2.95
C ASP A 59 -8.27 -2.55 -3.27
N THR A 60 -8.85 -3.21 -4.27
CA THR A 60 -8.40 -4.51 -4.78
C THR A 60 -8.35 -4.46 -6.30
N GLY A 61 -7.35 -5.10 -6.88
CA GLY A 61 -7.22 -5.17 -8.34
C GLY A 61 -6.34 -6.33 -8.78
N ASP A 62 -6.29 -6.54 -10.07
CA ASP A 62 -5.39 -7.50 -10.70
C ASP A 62 -4.12 -6.79 -11.20
N VAL A 63 -3.06 -7.54 -11.46
CA VAL A 63 -1.84 -6.98 -12.05
C VAL A 63 -2.13 -6.29 -13.38
N SER A 64 -1.44 -5.20 -13.68
CA SER A 64 -1.64 -4.36 -14.86
C SER A 64 -3.00 -3.66 -14.95
N GLU A 65 -3.80 -3.69 -13.88
CA GLU A 65 -5.03 -2.91 -13.77
C GLU A 65 -4.80 -1.59 -13.04
N GLN A 66 -5.72 -0.65 -13.25
CA GLN A 66 -5.79 0.58 -12.48
C GLN A 66 -6.71 0.40 -11.28
N VAL A 67 -6.28 0.89 -10.12
CA VAL A 67 -7.07 1.00 -8.90
C VAL A 67 -7.27 2.46 -8.55
N SER A 68 -8.33 2.75 -7.82
CA SER A 68 -8.69 4.11 -7.41
C SER A 68 -8.74 4.21 -5.89
N ILE A 69 -7.86 5.02 -5.32
CA ILE A 69 -7.72 5.25 -3.89
C ILE A 69 -8.29 6.61 -3.53
N ASP A 70 -9.26 6.65 -2.65
CA ASP A 70 -9.78 7.90 -2.08
C ASP A 70 -8.80 8.47 -1.06
N ILE A 71 -8.43 9.73 -1.25
CA ILE A 71 -7.74 10.52 -0.23
C ILE A 71 -8.81 11.27 0.58
N ASN A 72 -8.98 10.87 1.82
CA ASN A 72 -9.97 11.44 2.73
C ASN A 72 -9.32 12.45 3.67
N LEU A 73 -10.05 13.52 3.94
CA LEU A 73 -9.66 14.55 4.91
C LEU A 73 -10.79 14.75 5.92
N GLN A 74 -10.43 14.73 7.20
CA GLN A 74 -11.23 15.27 8.28
C GLN A 74 -10.57 16.56 8.76
N ASN A 75 -11.28 17.66 8.74
CA ASN A 75 -10.81 18.97 9.17
C ASN A 75 -11.92 19.75 9.87
N SER A 76 -11.55 20.46 10.91
CA SER A 76 -12.46 21.28 11.73
C SER A 76 -12.61 22.71 11.22
N GLY A 77 -11.66 23.19 10.45
CA GLY A 77 -11.67 24.53 9.83
C GLY A 77 -11.46 24.44 8.32
N GLU A 78 -11.59 25.58 7.66
CA GLU A 78 -11.39 25.70 6.21
C GLU A 78 -9.94 25.40 5.81
N VAL A 79 -9.74 24.60 4.77
CA VAL A 79 -8.42 24.25 4.23
C VAL A 79 -8.23 24.87 2.86
N GLY A 80 -7.20 25.72 2.73
CA GLY A 80 -6.84 26.43 1.49
C GLY A 80 -5.74 25.73 0.68
N GLY A 81 -4.99 24.80 1.29
CA GLY A 81 -3.96 24.06 0.59
C GLY A 81 -3.45 22.87 1.38
N LEU A 82 -2.96 21.86 0.65
CA LEU A 82 -2.37 20.65 1.21
C LEU A 82 -1.13 20.27 0.40
N GLN A 83 -0.15 19.70 1.09
CA GLN A 83 0.96 18.96 0.49
C GLN A 83 1.17 17.67 1.26
N PHE A 84 1.47 16.60 0.55
CA PHE A 84 1.87 15.33 1.15
C PHE A 84 2.69 14.52 0.15
N ASP A 85 3.48 13.58 0.65
CA ASP A 85 4.16 12.59 -0.14
C ASP A 85 3.48 11.24 0.06
N ILE A 86 3.32 10.48 -1.01
CA ILE A 86 2.77 9.12 -1.02
C ILE A 86 3.89 8.16 -1.34
N SER A 87 3.97 7.09 -0.56
CA SER A 87 4.83 5.95 -0.82
C SER A 87 4.02 4.66 -0.78
N ASP A 88 4.41 3.70 -1.59
CA ASP A 88 3.89 2.34 -1.55
C ASP A 88 4.95 1.33 -1.11
N SER A 89 4.52 0.28 -0.42
CA SER A 89 5.44 -0.75 0.05
C SER A 89 4.76 -2.13 0.06
N PRO A 90 5.33 -3.12 -0.66
CA PRO A 90 6.46 -3.01 -1.60
C PRO A 90 6.14 -2.10 -2.78
N ASN A 91 7.16 -1.57 -3.47
CA ASN A 91 7.04 -0.62 -4.58
C ASN A 91 6.48 -1.32 -5.85
N TYR A 92 5.16 -1.40 -5.91
CA TYR A 92 4.40 -2.09 -6.94
C TYR A 92 3.26 -1.25 -7.54
N LEU A 93 3.18 0.03 -7.20
CA LEU A 93 2.11 0.91 -7.65
C LEU A 93 2.69 2.19 -8.28
N ASP A 94 2.32 2.50 -9.51
CA ASP A 94 2.64 3.76 -10.16
C ASP A 94 1.45 4.71 -10.06
N VAL A 95 1.63 5.89 -9.51
CA VAL A 95 0.61 6.95 -9.52
C VAL A 95 0.45 7.48 -10.95
N THR A 96 -0.74 7.31 -11.52
CA THR A 96 -1.04 7.70 -12.91
C THR A 96 -1.86 8.99 -13.02
N GLY A 97 -2.57 9.36 -11.94
CA GLY A 97 -3.38 10.57 -11.96
C GLY A 97 -4.11 10.86 -10.67
N PHE A 98 -4.66 12.08 -10.63
CA PHE A 98 -5.55 12.53 -9.56
C PHE A 98 -6.76 13.24 -10.13
N THR A 99 -7.90 13.08 -9.50
CA THR A 99 -9.10 13.86 -9.75
C THR A 99 -9.64 14.47 -8.46
N THR A 100 -10.16 15.70 -8.56
CA THR A 100 -10.84 16.35 -7.43
C THR A 100 -12.22 15.75 -7.21
N THR A 101 -12.72 15.87 -5.99
CA THR A 101 -14.10 15.49 -5.63
C THR A 101 -15.01 16.71 -5.54
N ASN A 102 -16.29 16.51 -5.24
CA ASN A 102 -17.20 17.61 -4.98
C ASN A 102 -16.73 18.48 -3.79
N ARG A 103 -16.03 17.88 -2.82
CA ARG A 103 -15.55 18.55 -1.62
C ARG A 103 -14.36 19.47 -1.89
N SER A 104 -13.55 19.14 -2.87
CA SER A 104 -12.38 19.92 -3.33
C SER A 104 -12.63 20.57 -4.70
N ALA A 105 -13.89 20.77 -5.07
CA ALA A 105 -14.23 21.39 -6.35
C ALA A 105 -13.59 22.79 -6.47
N GLY A 106 -12.83 23.01 -7.56
CA GLY A 106 -12.09 24.25 -7.79
C GLY A 106 -10.64 24.23 -7.30
N PHE A 107 -10.19 23.12 -6.69
CA PHE A 107 -8.77 22.89 -6.44
C PHE A 107 -8.07 22.34 -7.68
N THR A 108 -6.80 22.65 -7.77
CA THR A 108 -5.85 22.03 -8.71
C THR A 108 -5.01 21.03 -7.93
N ILE A 109 -4.74 19.89 -8.53
CA ILE A 109 -3.84 18.87 -7.99
C ILE A 109 -2.67 18.75 -8.94
N ASP A 110 -1.48 19.07 -8.46
CA ASP A 110 -0.21 18.82 -9.13
C ASP A 110 0.52 17.71 -8.40
N PHE A 111 1.16 16.81 -9.13
CA PHE A 111 1.95 15.75 -8.54
C PHE A 111 3.22 15.48 -9.36
N ASN A 112 4.23 14.96 -8.68
CA ASN A 112 5.52 14.61 -9.28
C ASN A 112 6.19 13.49 -8.51
N GLU A 113 6.75 12.54 -9.22
CA GLU A 113 7.59 11.50 -8.64
C GLU A 113 8.92 12.09 -8.17
N LEU A 114 9.36 11.69 -6.98
CA LEU A 114 10.59 12.09 -6.34
C LEU A 114 11.71 11.08 -6.66
N GLU A 115 12.97 11.47 -6.43
CA GLU A 115 14.14 10.60 -6.67
C GLU A 115 14.13 9.30 -5.83
N ASN A 116 13.39 9.26 -4.74
CA ASN A 116 13.25 8.08 -3.87
C ASN A 116 12.07 7.17 -4.26
N GLY A 117 11.33 7.50 -5.31
CA GLY A 117 10.16 6.75 -5.78
C GLY A 117 8.84 7.19 -5.14
N ASP A 118 8.85 8.05 -4.10
CA ASP A 118 7.61 8.61 -3.55
C ASP A 118 6.99 9.61 -4.54
N THR A 119 5.67 9.78 -4.46
CA THR A 119 4.97 10.80 -5.24
C THR A 119 4.58 11.98 -4.35
N ARG A 120 5.13 13.17 -4.62
CA ARG A 120 4.71 14.43 -3.99
C ARG A 120 3.46 14.97 -4.63
N VAL A 121 2.48 15.29 -3.80
CA VAL A 121 1.18 15.85 -4.21
C VAL A 121 0.99 17.21 -3.57
N ILE A 122 0.55 18.19 -4.37
CA ILE A 122 0.19 19.53 -3.91
C ILE A 122 -1.23 19.81 -4.40
N MET A 123 -2.12 20.15 -3.46
CA MET A 123 -3.48 20.57 -3.74
C MET A 123 -3.65 22.04 -3.34
N TYR A 124 -4.08 22.87 -4.27
CA TYR A 124 -4.26 24.31 -4.01
C TYR A 124 -5.42 24.88 -4.82
N SER A 125 -5.97 25.98 -4.32
CA SER A 125 -7.01 26.72 -5.02
C SER A 125 -6.44 27.95 -5.70
N SER A 126 -6.65 28.09 -7.02
CA SER A 126 -6.25 29.27 -7.78
C SER A 126 -7.17 30.48 -7.63
N ASN A 127 -8.34 30.28 -7.02
CA ASN A 127 -9.41 31.29 -6.88
C ASN A 127 -9.77 31.59 -5.42
N ASN A 128 -8.90 31.26 -4.47
CA ASN A 128 -9.11 31.38 -3.03
C ASN A 128 -10.33 30.61 -2.50
N GLY A 129 -10.70 29.51 -3.16
CA GLY A 129 -11.65 28.56 -2.62
C GLY A 129 -11.04 27.73 -1.48
N ASN A 130 -11.86 27.30 -0.55
CA ASN A 130 -11.45 26.48 0.57
C ASN A 130 -12.18 25.14 0.55
N ILE A 131 -11.56 24.10 1.13
CA ILE A 131 -12.26 22.89 1.52
C ILE A 131 -12.91 23.17 2.86
N GLU A 132 -14.24 23.19 2.89
CA GLU A 132 -15.02 23.44 4.10
C GLU A 132 -14.72 22.39 5.19
N ALA A 133 -14.92 22.77 6.45
CA ALA A 133 -14.84 21.85 7.58
C ALA A 133 -15.74 20.63 7.37
N GLY A 134 -15.21 19.45 7.72
CA GLY A 134 -15.98 18.21 7.58
C GLY A 134 -15.10 16.98 7.34
N PHE A 135 -15.76 15.91 6.89
CA PHE A 135 -15.11 14.62 6.58
C PHE A 135 -15.48 14.14 5.18
N GLY A 136 -14.55 13.50 4.51
CA GLY A 136 -14.78 12.79 3.25
C GLY A 136 -13.66 12.97 2.24
N SER A 137 -13.83 12.32 1.09
CA SER A 137 -12.86 12.31 0.02
C SER A 137 -12.64 13.71 -0.57
N ILE A 138 -11.36 14.10 -0.69
CA ILE A 138 -10.92 15.35 -1.33
C ILE A 138 -10.22 15.09 -2.66
N ALA A 139 -9.76 13.87 -2.90
CA ALA A 139 -9.18 13.45 -4.18
C ALA A 139 -9.39 11.96 -4.39
N ASN A 140 -9.51 11.57 -5.64
CA ASN A 140 -9.28 10.20 -6.08
C ASN A 140 -7.90 10.13 -6.70
N MET A 141 -7.11 9.17 -6.28
CA MET A 141 -5.80 8.84 -6.83
C MET A 141 -5.91 7.57 -7.66
N GLU A 142 -5.48 7.65 -8.91
CA GLU A 142 -5.40 6.52 -9.82
C GLU A 142 -4.00 5.93 -9.78
N MET A 143 -3.89 4.63 -9.57
CA MET A 143 -2.62 3.91 -9.52
C MET A 143 -2.67 2.70 -10.44
N LEU A 144 -1.58 2.47 -11.18
CA LEU A 144 -1.38 1.26 -11.98
C LEU A 144 -0.64 0.22 -11.16
N ILE A 145 -1.19 -0.99 -11.10
CA ILE A 145 -0.54 -2.12 -10.42
C ILE A 145 0.51 -2.74 -11.36
N HIS A 146 1.75 -2.89 -10.87
CA HIS A 146 2.81 -3.56 -11.62
C HIS A 146 2.48 -5.03 -11.90
N GLU A 147 3.02 -5.54 -12.99
CA GLU A 147 2.87 -6.96 -13.36
C GLU A 147 3.50 -7.92 -12.34
N ASP A 148 4.52 -7.46 -11.60
CA ASP A 148 5.22 -8.22 -10.55
C ASP A 148 4.49 -8.20 -9.19
N ALA A 149 3.45 -7.41 -9.04
CA ALA A 149 2.72 -7.22 -7.77
C ALA A 149 1.85 -8.39 -7.33
N TYR A 150 1.91 -9.46 -8.07
CA TYR A 150 1.07 -10.64 -7.91
C TYR A 150 0.96 -11.17 -6.47
N ASN A 151 -0.28 -11.45 -6.03
CA ASN A 151 -0.60 -11.99 -4.70
C ASN A 151 0.03 -11.20 -3.55
N SER A 152 0.09 -9.88 -3.68
CA SER A 152 0.67 -8.98 -2.69
C SER A 152 -0.38 -8.10 -2.01
N ASN A 153 -0.01 -7.60 -0.85
CA ASN A 153 -0.69 -6.49 -0.19
C ASN A 153 0.27 -5.32 -0.18
N VAL A 154 -0.09 -4.27 -0.90
CA VAL A 154 0.75 -3.07 -1.05
C VAL A 154 0.20 -1.98 -0.16
N GLY A 155 0.95 -1.61 0.87
CA GLY A 155 0.57 -0.51 1.76
C GLY A 155 0.80 0.83 1.06
N VAL A 156 -0.20 1.73 1.10
CA VAL A 156 -0.11 3.10 0.61
C VAL A 156 -0.07 4.03 1.82
N SER A 157 1.01 4.76 2.00
CA SER A 157 1.24 5.59 3.18
C SER A 157 1.59 7.03 2.84
N PHE A 158 1.36 7.91 3.81
CA PHE A 158 1.65 9.34 3.71
C PHE A 158 2.90 9.72 4.49
N SER A 159 3.62 10.70 3.97
CA SER A 159 4.68 11.39 4.69
C SER A 159 4.67 12.88 4.33
N ASN A 160 5.43 13.71 5.08
CA ASN A 160 5.58 15.15 4.81
C ASN A 160 4.25 15.91 4.64
N VAL A 161 3.22 15.52 5.40
CA VAL A 161 1.89 16.12 5.32
C VAL A 161 1.90 17.54 5.89
N THR A 162 1.45 18.48 5.09
CA THR A 162 1.24 19.88 5.47
C THR A 162 -0.14 20.32 5.01
N ILE A 163 -0.96 20.84 5.92
CA ILE A 163 -2.31 21.32 5.65
C ILE A 163 -2.42 22.76 6.15
N THR A 164 -2.94 23.67 5.33
CA THR A 164 -3.00 25.09 5.65
C THR A 164 -4.41 25.68 5.40
N ASP A 165 -4.72 26.78 6.09
CA ASP A 165 -5.97 27.54 5.91
C ASP A 165 -5.96 28.49 4.69
N GLY A 166 -4.87 28.54 3.95
CA GLY A 166 -4.72 29.43 2.78
C GLY A 166 -4.34 30.89 3.10
N ILE A 167 -4.26 31.27 4.37
CA ILE A 167 -3.81 32.61 4.80
C ILE A 167 -2.53 32.57 5.65
N GLY A 168 -1.95 31.42 5.83
CA GLY A 168 -0.66 31.21 6.48
C GLY A 168 -0.73 30.41 7.79
N GLY A 169 -1.89 30.04 8.28
CA GLY A 169 -2.08 29.14 9.40
C GLY A 169 -1.85 27.67 8.97
N ALA A 170 -1.25 26.87 9.82
CA ALA A 170 -1.05 25.44 9.59
C ALA A 170 -1.85 24.61 10.59
N TYR A 171 -2.48 23.55 10.10
CA TYR A 171 -3.13 22.56 10.95
C TYR A 171 -2.12 21.54 11.45
N TRP A 172 -2.29 21.14 12.70
CA TRP A 172 -1.65 19.95 13.21
C TRP A 172 -2.35 18.70 12.63
N VAL A 173 -1.61 17.81 12.01
CA VAL A 173 -2.13 16.55 11.51
C VAL A 173 -1.93 15.49 12.59
N GLU A 174 -3.03 15.01 13.17
CA GLU A 174 -3.00 14.02 14.26
C GLU A 174 -2.60 12.64 13.74
N SER A 175 -3.17 12.23 12.61
CA SER A 175 -2.76 11.02 11.94
C SER A 175 -2.84 11.11 10.42
N ALA A 176 -2.04 10.27 9.78
CA ALA A 176 -2.06 10.03 8.35
C ALA A 176 -2.20 8.51 8.16
N ASP A 177 -3.44 8.05 8.04
CA ASP A 177 -3.76 6.62 8.04
C ASP A 177 -3.58 6.03 6.65
N SER A 178 -2.85 4.92 6.60
CA SER A 178 -2.50 4.21 5.37
C SER A 178 -3.67 3.42 4.81
N GLY A 179 -3.73 3.34 3.47
CA GLY A 179 -4.56 2.38 2.74
C GLY A 179 -3.78 1.13 2.37
N THR A 180 -4.47 0.18 1.75
CA THR A 180 -3.87 -1.05 1.23
C THR A 180 -4.48 -1.40 -0.11
N VAL A 181 -3.65 -1.68 -1.11
CA VAL A 181 -4.07 -2.32 -2.35
C VAL A 181 -3.80 -3.81 -2.22
N THR A 182 -4.87 -4.60 -2.25
CA THR A 182 -4.76 -6.06 -2.27
C THR A 182 -4.76 -6.52 -3.72
N VAL A 183 -3.64 -7.07 -4.16
CA VAL A 183 -3.49 -7.59 -5.52
C VAL A 183 -3.89 -9.05 -5.54
N SER A 184 -4.84 -9.36 -6.40
CA SER A 184 -5.36 -10.72 -6.55
C SER A 184 -4.26 -11.71 -6.89
N PRO A 185 -4.40 -12.97 -6.47
CA PRO A 185 -3.47 -14.02 -6.87
C PRO A 185 -3.49 -14.30 -8.39
N GLY A 186 -4.30 -13.58 -9.16
CA GLY A 186 -4.51 -13.79 -10.59
C GLY A 186 -5.29 -15.09 -10.86
N TYR A 187 -6.17 -15.06 -11.82
CA TYR A 187 -6.78 -16.28 -12.34
C TYR A 187 -5.83 -16.83 -13.41
N ILE A 188 -5.28 -18.01 -13.20
CA ILE A 188 -4.62 -18.75 -14.28
C ILE A 188 -5.74 -19.46 -15.00
N GLU A 189 -6.03 -19.03 -16.23
CA GLU A 189 -6.93 -19.79 -17.10
C GLU A 189 -6.38 -21.20 -17.28
N GLU A 190 -7.27 -22.17 -17.33
CA GLU A 190 -6.87 -23.54 -17.66
C GLU A 190 -6.25 -23.56 -19.07
N PRO A 191 -5.21 -24.37 -19.31
CA PRO A 191 -4.64 -24.52 -20.63
C PRO A 191 -5.74 -24.84 -21.65
N ASN A 192 -5.78 -24.07 -22.74
CA ASN A 192 -6.74 -24.30 -23.81
C ASN A 192 -6.18 -25.32 -24.80
N SER A 193 -7.10 -26.00 -25.50
CA SER A 193 -6.75 -26.87 -26.65
C SER A 193 -5.77 -27.98 -26.28
N ILE A 194 -5.97 -28.64 -25.14
CA ILE A 194 -5.21 -29.83 -24.79
C ILE A 194 -5.45 -30.92 -25.84
N SER A 195 -4.41 -31.36 -26.51
CA SER A 195 -4.43 -32.48 -27.42
C SER A 195 -3.43 -33.53 -27.04
N VAL A 196 -3.83 -34.77 -27.16
CA VAL A 196 -2.99 -35.95 -26.95
C VAL A 196 -2.84 -36.67 -28.25
N GLU A 197 -1.61 -36.81 -28.74
CA GLU A 197 -1.30 -37.64 -29.87
C GLU A 197 -0.83 -39.01 -29.36
N ASP A 198 -1.68 -40.02 -29.55
CA ASP A 198 -1.46 -41.39 -29.12
C ASP A 198 -1.21 -42.27 -30.37
N GLY A 199 -0.56 -43.41 -30.21
CA GLY A 199 -0.29 -44.37 -31.27
C GLY A 199 1.15 -44.30 -31.81
N LEU A 200 2.00 -43.51 -31.20
CA LEU A 200 3.45 -43.56 -31.40
C LEU A 200 4.05 -44.68 -30.50
N ASP A 201 4.94 -45.48 -31.06
CA ASP A 201 5.56 -46.58 -30.32
C ASP A 201 6.41 -46.03 -29.16
N GLY A 202 5.93 -46.23 -27.93
CA GLY A 202 6.60 -45.76 -26.70
C GLY A 202 6.59 -44.25 -26.45
N GLN A 203 5.72 -43.44 -27.14
CA GLN A 203 5.60 -42.00 -26.96
C GLN A 203 4.17 -41.55 -26.92
N VAL A 204 3.88 -40.59 -26.04
CA VAL A 204 2.68 -39.77 -26.00
C VAL A 204 3.08 -38.32 -26.14
N ILE A 205 2.53 -37.61 -27.13
CA ILE A 205 2.75 -36.17 -27.25
C ILE A 205 1.54 -35.47 -26.68
N LEU A 206 1.77 -34.67 -25.64
CA LEU A 206 0.79 -33.78 -25.04
C LEU A 206 1.11 -32.34 -25.50
N SER A 207 0.15 -31.73 -26.13
CA SER A 207 0.24 -30.34 -26.58
C SER A 207 -0.90 -29.52 -25.99
N TRP A 208 -0.63 -28.29 -25.59
CA TRP A 208 -1.65 -27.35 -25.14
C TRP A 208 -1.27 -25.92 -25.55
N THR A 209 -2.26 -25.05 -25.63
CA THR A 209 -2.03 -23.62 -25.78
C THR A 209 -1.87 -23.03 -24.37
N PRO A 210 -0.75 -22.34 -24.08
CA PRO A 210 -0.58 -21.65 -22.81
C PRO A 210 -1.74 -20.69 -22.54
N PRO A 211 -2.18 -20.52 -21.28
CA PRO A 211 -3.18 -19.52 -20.94
C PRO A 211 -2.65 -18.12 -21.29
N VAL A 212 -3.53 -17.27 -21.79
CA VAL A 212 -3.23 -15.84 -22.02
C VAL A 212 -3.42 -15.13 -20.68
N GLY A 213 -2.33 -14.83 -20.01
CA GLY A 213 -2.34 -14.15 -18.71
C GLY A 213 -0.94 -13.75 -18.30
N PRO A 214 -0.78 -13.01 -17.20
CA PRO A 214 0.54 -12.63 -16.74
C PRO A 214 1.41 -13.86 -16.48
N ILE A 215 2.64 -13.79 -16.94
CA ILE A 215 3.63 -14.88 -16.81
C ILE A 215 4.05 -14.96 -15.35
N PHE A 216 3.50 -15.91 -14.63
CA PHE A 216 3.93 -16.20 -13.26
C PHE A 216 4.91 -17.37 -13.28
N SER A 217 6.07 -17.19 -12.65
CA SER A 217 6.94 -18.31 -12.33
C SER A 217 6.29 -19.10 -11.20
N ARG A 218 5.51 -20.11 -11.52
CA ARG A 218 5.03 -21.10 -10.55
C ARG A 218 5.77 -22.38 -10.68
N PRO A 219 6.08 -23.04 -9.57
CA PRO A 219 6.62 -24.38 -9.63
C PRO A 219 5.63 -25.29 -10.35
N ILE A 220 6.10 -26.00 -11.35
CA ILE A 220 5.34 -27.03 -12.07
C ILE A 220 5.82 -28.36 -11.55
N THR A 221 4.91 -29.22 -11.09
CA THR A 221 5.23 -30.59 -10.72
C THR A 221 4.69 -31.52 -11.81
N ILE A 222 5.57 -32.30 -12.41
CA ILE A 222 5.21 -33.35 -13.37
C ILE A 222 5.14 -34.67 -12.65
N PHE A 223 3.98 -35.33 -12.74
CA PHE A 223 3.78 -36.69 -12.21
C PHE A 223 3.73 -37.68 -13.38
N ILE A 224 4.50 -38.74 -13.31
CA ILE A 224 4.48 -39.84 -14.28
C ILE A 224 4.38 -41.16 -13.53
N THR A 225 3.36 -41.95 -13.85
CA THR A 225 3.26 -43.33 -13.37
C THR A 225 3.64 -44.24 -14.52
N THR A 226 4.71 -45.00 -14.36
CA THR A 226 5.18 -45.95 -15.38
C THR A 226 4.34 -47.21 -15.39
N ASP A 227 4.24 -47.83 -16.55
CA ASP A 227 3.69 -49.17 -16.73
C ASP A 227 4.76 -50.27 -16.60
N THR A 228 4.53 -51.41 -17.19
CA THR A 228 5.46 -52.56 -17.20
C THR A 228 6.62 -52.41 -18.21
N TRP A 229 6.71 -51.26 -18.88
CA TRP A 229 7.71 -50.93 -19.89
C TRP A 229 8.41 -49.60 -19.58
N ALA A 230 8.73 -49.36 -18.34
CA ALA A 230 9.30 -48.11 -17.86
C ALA A 230 10.56 -47.66 -18.59
N SER A 231 11.36 -48.58 -19.10
CA SER A 231 12.56 -48.31 -19.87
C SER A 231 12.33 -47.61 -21.22
N GLU A 232 11.08 -47.54 -21.67
CA GLU A 232 10.70 -46.90 -22.91
C GLU A 232 10.14 -45.46 -22.67
N THR A 233 10.02 -45.08 -21.40
CA THR A 233 9.47 -43.76 -21.02
C THR A 233 10.55 -42.68 -21.15
N THR A 234 10.31 -41.72 -22.02
CA THR A 234 11.13 -40.51 -22.16
C THR A 234 10.21 -39.29 -22.18
N TRP A 235 10.68 -38.18 -21.66
CA TRP A 235 9.93 -36.93 -21.71
C TRP A 235 10.84 -35.71 -21.83
N GLN A 236 10.32 -34.62 -22.34
CA GLN A 236 10.99 -33.34 -22.50
C GLN A 236 10.01 -32.22 -22.26
N LEU A 237 10.40 -31.26 -21.40
CA LEU A 237 9.72 -30.00 -21.24
C LEU A 237 10.44 -28.94 -22.07
N THR A 238 9.74 -28.27 -22.93
CA THR A 238 10.29 -27.24 -23.83
C THR A 238 9.54 -25.93 -23.61
N ASP A 239 10.24 -24.82 -23.56
CA ASP A 239 9.65 -23.50 -23.62
C ASP A 239 9.14 -23.24 -25.04
N ASP A 240 7.83 -23.00 -25.18
CA ASP A 240 7.19 -22.83 -26.48
C ASP A 240 7.51 -21.46 -27.15
N LEU A 241 7.93 -20.47 -26.35
CA LEU A 241 8.31 -19.14 -26.86
C LEU A 241 9.74 -19.13 -27.40
N THR A 242 10.67 -19.79 -26.74
CA THR A 242 12.10 -19.81 -27.13
C THR A 242 12.49 -21.06 -27.89
N GLY A 243 11.73 -22.15 -27.74
CA GLY A 243 12.07 -23.47 -28.26
C GLY A 243 13.16 -24.17 -27.45
N ASP A 244 13.59 -23.59 -26.32
CA ASP A 244 14.62 -24.17 -25.48
C ASP A 244 14.08 -25.34 -24.67
N VAL A 245 14.93 -26.37 -24.49
CA VAL A 245 14.63 -27.49 -23.61
C VAL A 245 14.87 -27.06 -22.17
N VAL A 246 13.79 -26.90 -21.40
CA VAL A 246 13.85 -26.57 -19.99
C VAL A 246 14.37 -27.77 -19.19
N GLN A 247 13.85 -28.96 -19.50
CA GLN A 247 14.23 -30.20 -18.87
C GLN A 247 13.94 -31.40 -19.78
N SER A 248 14.73 -32.44 -19.68
CA SER A 248 14.49 -33.70 -20.37
C SER A 248 14.87 -34.88 -19.51
N TYR A 249 14.18 -35.98 -19.68
CA TYR A 249 14.49 -37.25 -19.09
C TYR A 249 14.59 -38.29 -20.20
N THR A 250 15.80 -38.83 -20.38
CA THR A 250 16.13 -39.80 -21.47
C THR A 250 16.80 -41.05 -20.93
N ASP A 251 16.92 -41.18 -19.60
CA ASP A 251 17.64 -42.29 -18.99
C ASP A 251 16.70 -43.48 -18.74
N ALA A 252 17.11 -44.67 -19.17
CA ALA A 252 16.36 -45.93 -19.02
C ALA A 252 16.30 -46.47 -17.57
N ALA A 253 16.41 -45.59 -16.59
CA ALA A 253 16.51 -45.96 -15.17
C ALA A 253 15.19 -45.88 -14.41
N LEU A 254 14.03 -45.62 -15.09
CA LEU A 254 12.72 -45.69 -14.43
C LEU A 254 12.35 -47.17 -14.19
N GLU A 255 11.79 -47.42 -13.02
CA GLU A 255 11.30 -48.72 -12.62
C GLU A 255 9.83 -48.93 -13.08
N ASP A 256 9.45 -50.17 -13.40
CA ASP A 256 8.09 -50.50 -13.80
C ASP A 256 7.08 -50.23 -12.68
N GLN A 257 5.89 -49.76 -13.04
CA GLN A 257 4.76 -49.51 -12.14
C GLN A 257 5.09 -48.59 -10.95
N THR A 258 5.96 -47.61 -11.21
CA THR A 258 6.45 -46.66 -10.20
C THR A 258 5.97 -45.23 -10.52
N GLU A 259 5.61 -44.48 -9.47
CA GLU A 259 5.24 -43.08 -9.59
C GLU A 259 6.46 -42.19 -9.33
N TYR A 260 6.66 -41.24 -10.23
CA TYR A 260 7.74 -40.25 -10.17
C TYR A 260 7.14 -38.85 -10.18
N SER A 261 7.83 -37.91 -9.54
CA SER A 261 7.52 -36.48 -9.57
C SER A 261 8.77 -35.65 -9.74
N TRP A 262 8.66 -34.57 -10.52
CA TRP A 262 9.70 -33.56 -10.71
C TRP A 262 9.10 -32.17 -10.55
N ASP A 263 9.79 -31.33 -9.78
CA ASP A 263 9.43 -29.92 -9.54
C ASP A 263 10.36 -29.02 -10.36
N PHE A 264 9.78 -27.98 -11.01
CA PHE A 264 10.48 -27.00 -11.87
C PHE A 264 10.14 -25.59 -11.52
#